data_4a283826956ec53b12aae152beaf2ecf
#
_entry.id   4a283826956ec53b12aae152beaf2ecf
#
_cell.length_a   1.000
_cell.length_b   1.000
_cell.length_c   1.000
_cell.angle_alpha   90.00
_cell.angle_beta   90.00
_cell.angle_gamma   90.00
#
_symmetry.space_group_name_H-M   'P 1'
#
loop_
_entity.id
_entity.type
_entity.pdbx_description
1 polymer ?
#
loop_
_entity_poly.entity_id
_entity_poly.type
_entity_poly.pdbx_seq_one_letter_code
_entity_poly.pdbx_strand_id
1 'polypeptide(L)'
;MTSGSIFIHRKSCRPVWLSRILAFTAGVSIVTGSGSAAAQNAEEQAVQNTVNQFFQALAERDRALLASITLPGSLNISTSVSNRGVAEIRIQNYKQLLDNLGGEGPALLERVWNPTILIRRDIATFWAPYDFHVNGVFSHCGIDSFQLIKRQEKWFLTNLSWTVERENCEASPLGPPAF
;
A
#
# COMPACT_ATOMS: atom_id res chain seq x y z
N MET A 1 68.26 -15.20 17.89
CA MET A 1 69.35 -14.22 17.71
C MET A 1 68.67 -12.90 17.47
N THR A 2 68.68 -12.04 18.23
CA THR A 2 69.17 -11.10 19.22
C THR A 2 68.08 -10.03 19.35
N SER A 3 67.39 -9.96 20.41
CA SER A 3 67.55 -9.20 21.65
C SER A 3 68.04 -7.76 21.47
N GLY A 4 67.25 -6.83 21.90
CA GLY A 4 67.53 -5.39 21.97
C GLY A 4 66.49 -4.63 22.78
N SER A 5 66.56 -4.76 24.11
CA SER A 5 65.87 -3.89 25.05
C SER A 5 66.71 -2.63 25.22
N ILE A 6 66.10 -1.46 25.24
CA ILE A 6 66.66 -0.27 25.89
C ILE A 6 65.58 0.50 26.68
N PHE A 7 66.00 0.80 27.89
CA PHE A 7 65.32 1.35 29.06
C PHE A 7 65.38 2.91 29.08
N ILE A 8 64.37 3.48 29.80
CA ILE A 8 64.44 4.64 30.73
C ILE A 8 64.35 6.03 30.11
N HIS A 9 63.40 6.87 30.44
CA HIS A 9 63.54 7.85 31.56
C HIS A 9 62.21 8.48 31.95
N ARG A 10 61.92 8.39 33.25
CA ARG A 10 60.92 9.22 33.96
C ARG A 10 61.48 10.67 34.07
N LYS A 11 60.62 11.63 33.85
CA LYS A 11 60.67 12.91 34.59
C LYS A 11 59.27 13.39 34.90
N SER A 12 59.00 13.42 36.20
CA SER A 12 57.89 14.07 36.89
C SER A 12 58.09 15.58 36.83
N CYS A 13 57.05 16.31 36.48
CA CYS A 13 56.84 17.68 36.97
C CYS A 13 55.33 17.99 36.94
N ARG A 14 54.78 18.13 38.12
CA ARG A 14 53.52 18.88 38.31
C ARG A 14 53.87 20.36 38.45
N PRO A 15 53.00 21.27 38.01
CA PRO A 15 52.29 22.10 38.95
C PRO A 15 50.79 22.25 38.65
N VAL A 16 50.11 22.45 39.74
CA VAL A 16 48.76 22.86 39.99
C VAL A 16 48.44 24.18 39.28
N TRP A 17 47.35 24.21 38.50
CA TRP A 17 46.59 25.43 38.26
C TRP A 17 45.11 25.17 38.40
N LEU A 18 44.53 25.98 39.27
CA LEU A 18 43.13 26.05 39.59
C LEU A 18 42.27 26.58 38.42
N SER A 19 41.04 26.15 38.45
CA SER A 19 39.82 26.89 38.07
C SER A 19 39.44 27.02 36.61
N ARG A 20 38.44 26.42 36.22
CA ARG A 20 37.10 26.95 35.93
C ARG A 20 36.29 25.83 35.32
N ILE A 21 35.36 25.34 36.13
CA ILE A 21 34.28 24.47 35.62
C ILE A 21 33.33 25.38 34.84
N LEU A 22 33.47 25.40 33.53
CA LEU A 22 32.41 25.84 32.62
C LEU A 22 31.47 24.65 32.44
N ALA A 23 30.33 24.71 33.11
CA ALA A 23 29.22 23.80 32.85
C ALA A 23 28.71 24.07 31.44
N PHE A 24 29.17 23.26 30.46
CA PHE A 24 28.50 23.15 29.17
C PHE A 24 27.22 22.32 29.40
N THR A 25 26.10 23.00 29.57
CA THR A 25 24.79 22.36 29.39
C THR A 25 24.64 22.02 27.91
N ALA A 26 25.04 20.81 27.57
CA ALA A 26 24.66 20.24 26.26
C ALA A 26 23.14 20.12 26.24
N GLY A 27 22.49 21.08 25.61
CA GLY A 27 21.08 20.99 25.26
C GLY A 27 20.89 19.82 24.31
N VAL A 28 20.43 18.67 24.82
CA VAL A 28 19.94 17.57 23.99
C VAL A 28 18.66 18.06 23.32
N SER A 29 18.78 18.54 22.10
CA SER A 29 17.62 18.76 21.23
C SER A 29 17.04 17.41 20.88
N ILE A 30 15.99 16.99 21.60
CA ILE A 30 15.19 15.85 21.22
C ILE A 30 14.43 16.27 19.95
N VAL A 31 14.98 15.94 18.79
CA VAL A 31 14.26 16.01 17.51
C VAL A 31 13.19 14.92 17.57
N THR A 32 11.98 15.29 17.98
CA THR A 32 10.82 14.40 18.00
C THR A 32 10.49 13.99 16.58
N GLY A 33 10.62 12.68 16.30
CA GLY A 33 10.39 12.07 14.99
C GLY A 33 8.92 12.03 14.53
N SER A 34 8.14 13.10 14.76
CA SER A 34 6.73 13.20 14.34
C SER A 34 6.55 13.32 12.81
N GLY A 35 7.59 13.68 12.06
CA GLY A 35 7.49 13.89 10.62
C GLY A 35 7.36 12.59 9.80
N SER A 36 7.92 11.49 10.28
CA SER A 36 7.90 10.25 9.48
C SER A 36 6.56 9.53 9.54
N ALA A 37 5.88 9.51 10.68
CA ALA A 37 4.57 8.88 10.82
C ALA A 37 3.47 9.66 10.07
N ALA A 38 3.51 11.00 10.10
CA ALA A 38 2.57 11.83 9.35
C ALA A 38 2.75 11.70 7.84
N ALA A 39 4.00 11.60 7.36
CA ALA A 39 4.28 11.37 5.95
C ALA A 39 3.83 9.96 5.49
N GLN A 40 4.00 8.94 6.31
CA GLN A 40 3.52 7.58 6.01
C GLN A 40 1.99 7.54 5.94
N ASN A 41 1.28 8.16 6.88
CA ASN A 41 -0.18 8.28 6.84
C ASN A 41 -0.68 9.01 5.58
N ALA A 42 0.01 10.04 5.12
CA ALA A 42 -0.34 10.77 3.90
C ALA A 42 -0.18 9.88 2.65
N GLU A 43 0.87 9.06 2.59
CA GLU A 43 1.08 8.12 1.50
C GLU A 43 0.04 6.99 1.48
N GLU A 44 -0.29 6.42 2.64
CA GLU A 44 -1.34 5.41 2.77
C GLU A 44 -2.70 5.96 2.31
N GLN A 45 -3.01 7.20 2.72
CA GLN A 45 -4.22 7.89 2.26
C GLN A 45 -4.23 8.14 0.75
N ALA A 46 -3.08 8.47 0.15
CA ALA A 46 -2.97 8.67 -1.29
C ALA A 46 -3.17 7.36 -2.07
N VAL A 47 -2.64 6.23 -1.58
CA VAL A 47 -2.92 4.89 -2.13
C VAL A 47 -4.39 4.55 -2.01
N GLN A 48 -4.99 4.73 -0.81
CA GLN A 48 -6.41 4.50 -0.56
C GLN A 48 -7.30 5.32 -1.51
N ASN A 49 -6.96 6.60 -1.73
CA ASN A 49 -7.70 7.46 -2.63
C ASN A 49 -7.65 6.97 -4.08
N THR A 50 -6.52 6.42 -4.53
CA THR A 50 -6.41 5.84 -5.89
C THR A 50 -7.29 4.60 -6.03
N VAL A 51 -7.31 3.73 -5.01
CA VAL A 51 -8.19 2.54 -5.00
C VAL A 51 -9.66 2.95 -4.91
N ASN A 52 -10.01 3.96 -4.10
CA ASN A 52 -11.37 4.50 -4.05
C ASN A 52 -11.83 5.05 -5.41
N GLN A 53 -10.94 5.71 -6.17
CA GLN A 53 -11.23 6.15 -7.54
C GLN A 53 -11.49 4.97 -8.49
N PHE A 54 -10.83 3.83 -8.28
CA PHE A 54 -11.13 2.61 -9.04
C PHE A 54 -12.56 2.13 -8.77
N PHE A 55 -12.98 2.03 -7.52
CA PHE A 55 -14.35 1.63 -7.16
C PHE A 55 -15.39 2.65 -7.63
N GLN A 56 -15.08 3.93 -7.57
CA GLN A 56 -15.91 4.98 -8.15
C GLN A 56 -16.07 4.78 -9.67
N ALA A 57 -14.95 4.62 -10.39
CA ALA A 57 -14.96 4.39 -11.83
C ALA A 57 -15.74 3.12 -12.23
N LEU A 58 -15.68 2.07 -11.39
CA LEU A 58 -16.44 0.85 -11.57
C LEU A 58 -17.95 1.11 -11.38
N ALA A 59 -18.34 1.79 -10.31
CA ALA A 59 -19.75 2.08 -9.99
C ALA A 59 -20.39 3.01 -11.02
N GLU A 60 -19.68 4.05 -11.44
CA GLU A 60 -20.13 5.04 -12.43
C GLU A 60 -19.89 4.59 -13.87
N ARG A 61 -19.19 3.49 -14.08
CA ARG A 61 -18.74 3.01 -15.39
C ARG A 61 -17.92 4.06 -16.15
N ASP A 62 -17.17 4.86 -15.41
CA ASP A 62 -16.35 5.93 -15.95
C ASP A 62 -15.03 5.38 -16.50
N ARG A 63 -15.05 5.12 -17.80
CA ARG A 63 -13.88 4.67 -18.55
C ARG A 63 -12.72 5.68 -18.49
N ALA A 64 -13.01 6.97 -18.49
CA ALA A 64 -11.99 8.01 -18.49
C ALA A 64 -11.27 8.07 -17.13
N LEU A 65 -12.03 8.03 -16.04
CA LEU A 65 -11.47 7.96 -14.70
C LEU A 65 -10.62 6.69 -14.54
N LEU A 66 -11.14 5.51 -14.93
CA LEU A 66 -10.41 4.25 -14.88
C LEU A 66 -9.08 4.32 -15.65
N ALA A 67 -9.10 4.87 -16.86
CA ALA A 67 -7.90 5.07 -17.68
C ALA A 67 -6.90 6.05 -17.05
N SER A 68 -7.38 7.06 -16.31
CA SER A 68 -6.54 8.09 -15.70
C SER A 68 -5.74 7.62 -14.49
N ILE A 69 -6.16 6.52 -13.86
CA ILE A 69 -5.57 5.95 -12.66
C ILE A 69 -4.86 4.61 -12.90
N THR A 70 -4.99 4.03 -14.09
CA THR A 70 -4.41 2.72 -14.42
C THR A 70 -3.33 2.87 -15.48
N LEU A 71 -2.16 2.28 -15.26
CA LEU A 71 -1.09 2.32 -16.26
C LEU A 71 -1.42 1.42 -17.46
N PRO A 72 -1.19 1.89 -18.70
CA PRO A 72 -1.21 1.04 -19.86
C PRO A 72 -0.24 -0.14 -19.70
N GLY A 73 -0.71 -1.35 -20.00
CA GLY A 73 0.06 -2.58 -19.79
C GLY A 73 -0.26 -3.30 -18.48
N SER A 74 -1.17 -2.77 -17.64
CA SER A 74 -1.65 -3.46 -16.46
C SER A 74 -2.29 -4.82 -16.81
N LEU A 75 -2.15 -5.77 -15.88
CA LEU A 75 -2.85 -7.06 -15.92
C LEU A 75 -3.83 -7.16 -14.76
N ASN A 76 -4.99 -7.76 -15.06
CA ASN A 76 -6.04 -7.97 -14.10
C ASN A 76 -6.35 -9.46 -14.07
N ILE A 77 -6.19 -10.10 -12.93
CA ILE A 77 -6.20 -11.55 -12.80
C ILE A 77 -7.20 -11.95 -11.72
N SER A 78 -8.23 -12.69 -12.10
CA SER A 78 -9.12 -13.31 -11.11
C SER A 78 -8.88 -14.81 -11.02
N THR A 79 -9.09 -15.33 -9.83
CA THR A 79 -9.15 -16.77 -9.59
C THR A 79 -10.49 -17.13 -8.94
N SER A 80 -11.06 -18.24 -9.39
CA SER A 80 -12.28 -18.82 -8.84
C SER A 80 -12.15 -20.33 -8.77
N VAL A 81 -13.07 -20.96 -8.05
CA VAL A 81 -13.20 -22.42 -8.09
C VAL A 81 -14.53 -22.78 -8.75
N SER A 82 -14.47 -23.58 -9.81
CA SER A 82 -15.65 -24.06 -10.50
C SER A 82 -16.47 -25.02 -9.62
N ASN A 83 -17.73 -25.27 -10.00
CA ASN A 83 -18.60 -26.24 -9.33
C ASN A 83 -18.05 -27.68 -9.30
N ARG A 84 -16.97 -27.94 -10.06
CA ARG A 84 -16.25 -29.23 -10.05
C ARG A 84 -15.00 -29.21 -9.17
N GLY A 85 -14.77 -28.15 -8.40
CA GLY A 85 -13.59 -28.01 -7.56
C GLY A 85 -12.30 -27.68 -8.31
N VAL A 86 -12.39 -27.27 -9.58
CA VAL A 86 -11.22 -26.91 -10.40
C VAL A 86 -10.97 -25.42 -10.32
N ALA A 87 -9.72 -25.04 -10.04
CA ALA A 87 -9.31 -23.63 -10.06
C ALA A 87 -9.36 -23.09 -11.50
N GLU A 88 -9.99 -21.94 -11.67
CA GLU A 88 -10.10 -21.21 -12.92
C GLU A 88 -9.39 -19.88 -12.77
N ILE A 89 -8.57 -19.54 -13.74
CA ILE A 89 -7.84 -18.26 -13.79
C ILE A 89 -8.29 -17.49 -15.02
N ARG A 90 -8.69 -16.24 -14.82
CA ARG A 90 -9.02 -15.32 -15.90
C ARG A 90 -8.04 -14.16 -15.90
N ILE A 91 -7.43 -13.90 -17.04
CA ILE A 91 -6.48 -12.80 -17.25
C ILE A 91 -7.11 -11.79 -18.20
N GLN A 92 -7.07 -10.53 -17.83
CA GLN A 92 -7.54 -9.39 -18.62
C GLN A 92 -6.41 -8.38 -18.74
N ASN A 93 -6.17 -7.89 -19.94
CA ASN A 93 -5.26 -6.78 -20.15
C ASN A 93 -5.96 -5.43 -19.91
N TYR A 94 -5.17 -4.34 -19.92
CA TYR A 94 -5.65 -2.98 -19.73
C TYR A 94 -6.86 -2.62 -20.61
N LYS A 95 -6.81 -2.94 -21.92
CA LYS A 95 -7.92 -2.65 -22.83
C LYS A 95 -9.20 -3.39 -22.43
N GLN A 96 -9.07 -4.66 -22.10
CA GLN A 96 -10.20 -5.49 -21.66
C GLN A 96 -10.79 -5.01 -20.34
N LEU A 97 -9.95 -4.53 -19.40
CA LEU A 97 -10.43 -3.89 -18.17
C LEU A 97 -11.31 -2.68 -18.49
N LEU A 98 -10.82 -1.76 -19.33
CA LEU A 98 -11.55 -0.56 -19.72
C LEU A 98 -12.85 -0.88 -20.47
N ASP A 99 -12.84 -1.90 -21.31
CA ASP A 99 -14.02 -2.31 -22.09
C ASP A 99 -15.09 -3.00 -21.21
N ASN A 100 -14.65 -3.75 -20.19
CA ASN A 100 -15.57 -4.50 -19.33
C ASN A 100 -16.16 -3.64 -18.21
N LEU A 101 -15.40 -2.71 -17.64
CA LEU A 101 -15.81 -1.88 -16.51
C LEU A 101 -16.29 -0.49 -16.91
N GLY A 102 -15.86 0.02 -18.06
CA GLY A 102 -16.30 1.34 -18.56
C GLY A 102 -17.45 1.22 -19.55
N GLY A 103 -18.29 2.26 -19.62
CA GLY A 103 -19.38 2.35 -20.58
C GLY A 103 -20.69 1.70 -20.11
N GLU A 104 -21.60 1.41 -21.03
CA GLU A 104 -22.90 0.85 -20.71
C GLU A 104 -22.82 -0.57 -20.13
N GLY A 105 -23.71 -0.89 -19.20
CA GLY A 105 -23.79 -2.20 -18.58
C GLY A 105 -24.62 -2.22 -17.29
N PRO A 106 -24.62 -3.33 -16.55
CA PRO A 106 -25.32 -3.42 -15.28
C PRO A 106 -24.71 -2.47 -14.24
N ALA A 107 -25.50 -2.03 -13.28
CA ALA A 107 -24.98 -1.32 -12.12
C ALA A 107 -24.04 -2.23 -11.32
N LEU A 108 -22.84 -1.76 -11.04
CA LEU A 108 -21.83 -2.48 -10.28
C LEU A 108 -21.57 -1.75 -8.96
N LEU A 109 -21.39 -2.49 -7.90
CA LEU A 109 -20.96 -1.97 -6.62
C LEU A 109 -19.98 -2.96 -6.00
N GLU A 110 -18.78 -2.48 -5.72
CA GLU A 110 -17.75 -3.19 -4.99
C GLU A 110 -17.40 -2.40 -3.73
N ARG A 111 -17.35 -3.10 -2.60
CA ARG A 111 -17.06 -2.49 -1.30
C ARG A 111 -15.96 -3.27 -0.62
N VAL A 112 -15.00 -2.56 -0.06
CA VAL A 112 -13.87 -3.12 0.67
C VAL A 112 -13.88 -2.63 2.11
N TRP A 113 -13.27 -3.40 3.02
CA TRP A 113 -13.12 -3.02 4.42
C TRP A 113 -11.78 -3.49 4.98
N ASN A 114 -11.35 -2.85 6.07
CA ASN A 114 -10.13 -3.18 6.81
C ASN A 114 -8.89 -3.42 5.91
N PRO A 115 -8.55 -2.49 5.01
CA PRO A 115 -7.44 -2.69 4.10
C PRO A 115 -6.10 -2.77 4.84
N THR A 116 -5.22 -3.63 4.35
CA THR A 116 -3.79 -3.60 4.66
C THR A 116 -3.06 -2.91 3.52
N ILE A 117 -2.36 -1.83 3.82
CA ILE A 117 -1.59 -1.06 2.84
C ILE A 117 -0.12 -1.18 3.19
N LEU A 118 0.67 -1.66 2.25
CA LEU A 118 2.12 -1.77 2.37
C LEU A 118 2.77 -0.84 1.36
N ILE A 119 3.65 0.04 1.83
CA ILE A 119 4.34 1.00 0.97
C ILE A 119 5.84 0.89 1.17
N ARG A 120 6.56 0.85 0.07
CA ARG A 120 8.00 1.00 0.06
C ARG A 120 8.44 1.88 -1.11
N ARG A 121 8.87 3.12 -0.83
CA ARG A 121 9.18 4.13 -1.85
C ARG A 121 7.99 4.30 -2.82
N ASP A 122 8.22 4.03 -4.08
CA ASP A 122 7.27 4.23 -5.17
C ASP A 122 6.44 2.98 -5.50
N ILE A 123 6.42 1.98 -4.62
CA ILE A 123 5.63 0.74 -4.77
C ILE A 123 4.68 0.62 -3.60
N ALA A 124 3.42 0.29 -3.90
CA ALA A 124 2.42 -0.04 -2.88
C ALA A 124 1.65 -1.30 -3.23
N THR A 125 1.17 -1.97 -2.19
CA THR A 125 0.17 -3.03 -2.26
C THR A 125 -0.99 -2.66 -1.35
N PHE A 126 -2.19 -2.77 -1.88
CA PHE A 126 -3.44 -2.66 -1.13
C PHE A 126 -4.09 -4.04 -1.14
N TRP A 127 -4.45 -4.56 0.03
CA TRP A 127 -5.06 -5.87 0.20
C TRP A 127 -6.27 -5.73 1.11
N ALA A 128 -7.46 -6.16 0.63
CA ALA A 128 -8.66 -6.04 1.43
C ALA A 128 -9.69 -7.14 1.09
N PRO A 129 -10.47 -7.59 2.06
CA PRO A 129 -11.70 -8.32 1.76
C PRO A 129 -12.70 -7.39 1.08
N TYR A 130 -13.52 -7.98 0.19
CA TYR A 130 -14.53 -7.25 -0.55
C TYR A 130 -15.84 -8.02 -0.69
N ASP A 131 -16.91 -7.29 -1.00
CA ASP A 131 -18.15 -7.83 -1.56
C ASP A 131 -18.52 -7.13 -2.86
N PHE A 132 -19.09 -7.89 -3.80
CA PHE A 132 -19.45 -7.41 -5.12
C PHE A 132 -20.92 -7.63 -5.43
N HIS A 133 -21.56 -6.59 -5.94
CA HIS A 133 -22.98 -6.59 -6.26
C HIS A 133 -23.22 -6.17 -7.71
N VAL A 134 -24.21 -6.78 -8.35
CA VAL A 134 -24.65 -6.49 -9.71
C VAL A 134 -26.14 -6.17 -9.68
N ASN A 135 -26.53 -4.99 -10.14
CA ASN A 135 -27.93 -4.51 -10.11
C ASN A 135 -28.58 -4.63 -8.70
N GLY A 136 -27.81 -4.33 -7.66
CA GLY A 136 -28.28 -4.42 -6.28
C GLY A 136 -28.29 -5.82 -5.67
N VAL A 137 -27.93 -6.84 -6.42
CA VAL A 137 -27.92 -8.23 -5.96
C VAL A 137 -26.48 -8.66 -5.66
N PHE A 138 -26.25 -9.27 -4.48
CA PHE A 138 -24.97 -9.87 -4.15
C PHE A 138 -24.56 -10.90 -5.21
N SER A 139 -23.33 -10.81 -5.68
CA SER A 139 -22.76 -11.69 -6.70
C SER A 139 -21.69 -12.62 -6.13
N HIS A 140 -20.71 -12.07 -5.44
CA HIS A 140 -19.58 -12.80 -4.87
C HIS A 140 -18.82 -11.93 -3.87
N CYS A 141 -17.91 -12.55 -3.16
CA CYS A 141 -16.94 -11.92 -2.27
C CYS A 141 -15.54 -12.41 -2.59
N GLY A 142 -14.57 -11.96 -1.83
CA GLY A 142 -13.20 -12.45 -1.90
C GLY A 142 -12.19 -11.48 -1.31
N ILE A 143 -10.99 -11.56 -1.83
CA ILE A 143 -9.90 -10.66 -1.51
C ILE A 143 -9.46 -9.93 -2.77
N ASP A 144 -9.34 -8.61 -2.66
CA ASP A 144 -8.68 -7.77 -3.65
C ASP A 144 -7.23 -7.53 -3.30
N SER A 145 -6.38 -7.58 -4.31
CA SER A 145 -4.97 -7.23 -4.22
C SER A 145 -4.60 -6.27 -5.34
N PHE A 146 -4.52 -4.98 -5.02
CA PHE A 146 -4.05 -3.96 -5.94
C PHE A 146 -2.55 -3.75 -5.78
N GLN A 147 -1.85 -3.64 -6.89
CA GLN A 147 -0.46 -3.20 -6.94
C GLN A 147 -0.40 -1.82 -7.58
N LEU A 148 0.33 -0.92 -6.94
CA LEU A 148 0.43 0.47 -7.38
C LEU A 148 1.89 0.89 -7.49
N ILE A 149 2.12 1.84 -8.41
CA ILE A 149 3.39 2.54 -8.55
C ILE A 149 3.15 4.05 -8.48
N LYS A 150 4.04 4.74 -7.77
CA LYS A 150 4.06 6.20 -7.70
C LYS A 150 4.89 6.78 -8.84
N ARG A 151 4.32 7.74 -9.57
CA ARG A 151 4.99 8.47 -10.63
C ARG A 151 4.57 9.94 -10.57
N GLN A 152 5.51 10.86 -10.51
CA GLN A 152 5.24 12.30 -10.43
C GLN A 152 4.23 12.63 -9.31
N GLU A 153 4.52 12.14 -8.11
CA GLU A 153 3.70 12.32 -6.90
C GLU A 153 2.25 11.77 -7.01
N LYS A 154 1.95 10.96 -8.01
CA LYS A 154 0.64 10.31 -8.18
C LYS A 154 0.78 8.81 -8.21
N TRP A 155 -0.11 8.12 -7.50
CA TRP A 155 -0.22 6.65 -7.53
C TRP A 155 -1.04 6.18 -8.73
N PHE A 156 -0.59 5.11 -9.36
CA PHE A 156 -1.26 4.45 -10.48
C PHE A 156 -1.37 2.96 -10.24
N LEU A 157 -2.50 2.38 -10.60
CA LEU A 157 -2.70 0.93 -10.62
C LEU A 157 -1.83 0.31 -11.72
N THR A 158 -1.09 -0.73 -11.36
CA THR A 158 -0.28 -1.52 -12.29
C THR A 158 -0.85 -2.90 -12.53
N ASN A 159 -1.37 -3.54 -11.47
CA ASN A 159 -2.03 -4.83 -11.53
C ASN A 159 -3.13 -4.88 -10.48
N LEU A 160 -4.13 -5.71 -10.76
CA LEU A 160 -5.16 -6.11 -9.82
C LEU A 160 -5.29 -7.62 -9.90
N SER A 161 -5.30 -8.29 -8.76
CA SER A 161 -5.71 -9.69 -8.67
C SER A 161 -6.74 -9.86 -7.57
N TRP A 162 -7.71 -10.75 -7.81
CA TRP A 162 -8.77 -11.01 -6.84
C TRP A 162 -9.24 -12.46 -6.86
N THR A 163 -9.76 -12.92 -5.72
CA THR A 163 -10.47 -14.19 -5.62
C THR A 163 -11.96 -13.97 -5.89
N VAL A 164 -12.64 -14.96 -6.43
CA VAL A 164 -14.09 -14.95 -6.62
C VAL A 164 -14.69 -16.12 -5.86
N GLU A 165 -15.37 -15.82 -4.78
CA GLU A 165 -16.02 -16.78 -3.88
C GLU A 165 -17.52 -16.50 -3.86
N ARG A 166 -18.35 -17.53 -4.04
CA ARG A 166 -19.81 -17.40 -4.06
C ARG A 166 -20.47 -17.99 -2.83
N GLU A 167 -19.70 -18.74 -2.05
CA GLU A 167 -20.12 -19.42 -0.84
C GLU A 167 -19.14 -19.11 0.30
N ASN A 168 -19.60 -19.24 1.53
CA ASN A 168 -18.80 -19.01 2.74
C ASN A 168 -18.23 -17.59 2.87
N CYS A 169 -18.88 -16.61 2.28
CA CYS A 169 -18.50 -15.21 2.42
C CYS A 169 -18.70 -14.74 3.86
N GLU A 170 -17.69 -14.04 4.39
CA GLU A 170 -17.85 -13.33 5.66
C GLU A 170 -18.89 -12.22 5.52
N ALA A 171 -19.66 -11.99 6.57
CA ALA A 171 -20.60 -10.88 6.59
C ALA A 171 -19.85 -9.56 6.53
N SER A 172 -20.19 -8.71 5.58
CA SER A 172 -19.59 -7.38 5.47
C SER A 172 -19.88 -6.53 6.72
N PRO A 173 -18.88 -5.93 7.36
CA PRO A 173 -19.09 -5.03 8.49
C PRO A 173 -19.76 -3.71 8.08
N LEU A 174 -19.87 -3.44 6.76
CA LEU A 174 -20.49 -2.25 6.21
C LEU A 174 -22.03 -2.31 6.20
N GLY A 175 -22.61 -3.45 6.59
CA GLY A 175 -24.05 -3.67 6.55
C GLY A 175 -24.60 -3.81 5.12
N PRO A 176 -25.94 -3.77 4.95
CA PRO A 176 -26.57 -3.85 3.62
C PRO A 176 -26.09 -2.70 2.72
N PRO A 177 -25.86 -2.95 1.41
CA PRO A 177 -25.53 -1.89 0.49
C PRO A 177 -26.71 -0.94 0.27
N ALA A 178 -26.41 0.36 0.15
CA ALA A 178 -27.37 1.35 -0.34
C ALA A 178 -27.20 1.50 -1.86
N PHE A 179 -28.30 1.43 -2.60
CA PHE A 179 -28.37 1.62 -4.06
C PHE A 179 -29.23 2.81 -4.41
#